data_10100d9caf87de1c8b704dd930bcbe10
#
_entry.id   10100d9caf87de1c8b704dd930bcbe10
#
_cell.length_a   1.000
_cell.length_b   1.000
_cell.length_c   1.000
_cell.angle_alpha   90.00
_cell.angle_beta   90.00
_cell.angle_gamma   90.00
#
_symmetry.space_group_name_H-M   'P 1'
#
loop_
_entity.id
_entity.type
_entity.pdbx_description
1 polymer ?
#
loop_
_entity_poly.entity_id
_entity_poly.type
_entity_poly.pdbx_seq_one_letter_code
_entity_poly.pdbx_strand_id
1 'polypeptide(L)' 'MNNISTESAKIAYSINEACRASSLGRTTLYAAVKSGRLKAVRIGGRTVIPAASLRALIAGEA' A
#
# COMPACT_ATOMS: atom_id res chain seq x y z
N MET A 1 0.77 1.30 23.46
CA MET A 1 1.03 1.17 23.18
C MET A 1 1.64 1.39 22.28
N ASN A 2 2.23 1.49 21.99
CA ASN A 2 2.87 1.51 21.14
C ASN A 2 2.47 1.10 19.89
N ASN A 3 1.46 0.64 19.63
CA ASN A 3 0.95 0.22 18.38
C ASN A 3 0.84 1.29 17.36
N ILE A 4 0.58 2.47 17.77
CA ILE A 4 0.50 3.59 16.88
C ILE A 4 1.83 3.84 16.22
N SER A 5 2.87 3.80 17.00
CA SER A 5 4.18 3.95 16.47
C SER A 5 4.51 2.88 15.49
N THR A 6 4.14 1.68 15.79
CA THR A 6 4.39 0.55 14.95
C THR A 6 3.73 0.72 13.60
N GLU A 7 2.51 1.20 13.61
CA GLU A 7 1.80 1.40 12.37
C GLU A 7 2.40 2.50 11.53
N SER A 8 2.78 3.58 12.14
CA SER A 8 3.35 4.66 11.36
C SER A 8 4.73 4.32 10.86
N ALA A 9 5.38 3.34 11.47
CA ALA A 9 6.67 2.88 11.03
C ALA A 9 6.60 1.70 10.08
N LYS A 10 5.42 1.31 9.67
CA LYS A 10 5.27 0.17 8.80
C LYS A 10 5.96 0.41 7.47
N ILE A 11 6.72 -0.58 7.02
CA ILE A 11 7.47 -0.43 5.78
C ILE A 11 6.69 -0.97 4.58
N ALA A 12 5.70 -1.80 4.83
CA ALA A 12 4.89 -2.36 3.76
C ALA A 12 3.52 -2.72 4.27
N TYR A 13 2.57 -2.80 3.36
CA TYR A 13 1.19 -3.15 3.68
C TYR A 13 0.75 -4.35 2.86
N SER A 14 -0.13 -5.16 3.42
CA SER A 14 -0.84 -6.13 2.62
C SER A 14 -1.87 -5.37 1.77
N ILE A 15 -2.49 -6.06 0.83
CA ILE A 15 -3.52 -5.43 0.01
C ILE A 15 -4.65 -4.89 0.89
N ASN A 16 -5.10 -5.69 1.86
CA ASN A 16 -6.18 -5.25 2.74
C ASN A 16 -5.79 -4.04 3.56
N GLU A 17 -4.57 -4.06 4.08
CA GLU A 17 -4.07 -2.93 4.86
C GLU A 17 -3.92 -1.69 4.01
N ALA A 18 -3.45 -1.85 2.78
CA ALA A 18 -3.31 -0.73 1.87
C ALA A 18 -4.65 -0.09 1.54
N CYS A 19 -5.68 -0.93 1.36
CA CYS A 19 -7.02 -0.42 1.12
C CYS A 19 -7.49 0.42 2.30
N ARG A 20 -7.28 -0.07 3.51
CA ARG A 20 -7.69 0.65 4.70
C ARG A 20 -6.93 1.94 4.87
N ALA A 21 -5.63 1.87 4.69
CA ALA A 21 -4.77 3.03 4.92
C ALA A 21 -5.03 4.13 3.92
N SER A 22 -5.38 3.77 2.69
CA SER A 22 -5.56 4.73 1.63
C SER A 22 -7.02 5.10 1.40
N SER A 23 -7.94 4.36 1.98
CA SER A 23 -9.37 4.52 1.74
C SER A 23 -9.77 4.22 0.29
N LEU A 24 -8.92 3.53 -0.43
CA LEU A 24 -9.21 3.13 -1.80
C LEU A 24 -9.71 1.69 -1.82
N GLY A 25 -10.51 1.37 -2.81
CA GLY A 25 -11.00 0.02 -2.96
C GLY A 25 -9.96 -0.88 -3.58
N ARG A 26 -10.16 -2.18 -3.47
CA ARG A 26 -9.25 -3.16 -4.06
C ARG A 26 -9.11 -2.99 -5.55
N THR A 27 -10.21 -2.76 -6.22
CA THR A 27 -10.18 -2.60 -7.66
C THR A 27 -9.26 -1.46 -8.07
N THR A 28 -9.36 -0.35 -7.33
CA THR A 28 -8.53 0.81 -7.61
C THR A 28 -7.06 0.49 -7.36
N LEU A 29 -6.76 -0.21 -6.28
CA LEU A 29 -5.39 -0.55 -5.98
C LEU A 29 -4.80 -1.51 -7.01
N TYR A 30 -5.55 -2.52 -7.40
CA TYR A 30 -5.05 -3.45 -8.40
C TYR A 30 -4.87 -2.77 -9.75
N ALA A 31 -5.76 -1.84 -10.08
CA ALA A 31 -5.61 -1.09 -11.32
C ALA A 31 -4.33 -0.25 -11.28
N ALA A 32 -4.03 0.34 -10.14
CA ALA A 32 -2.81 1.13 -9.99
C ALA A 32 -1.57 0.25 -10.13
N VAL A 33 -1.61 -0.94 -9.56
CA VAL A 33 -0.50 -1.87 -9.71
C VAL A 33 -0.32 -2.27 -11.16
N LYS A 34 -1.42 -2.56 -11.82
CA LYS A 34 -1.38 -2.99 -13.20
C LYS A 34 -0.84 -1.90 -14.12
N SER A 35 -1.19 -0.68 -13.85
CA SER A 35 -0.74 0.44 -14.68
C SER A 35 0.68 0.90 -14.33
N GLY A 36 1.28 0.33 -13.31
CA GLY A 36 2.62 0.70 -12.91
C GLY A 36 2.71 1.89 -11.98
N ARG A 37 1.57 2.41 -11.55
CA ARG A 37 1.56 3.57 -10.67
C ARG A 37 1.79 3.20 -9.23
N LEU A 38 1.50 1.96 -8.87
CA LEU A 38 1.69 1.48 -7.51
C LEU A 38 2.56 0.24 -7.58
N LYS A 39 3.66 0.28 -6.85
CA LYS A 39 4.55 -0.86 -6.82
C LYS A 39 4.02 -1.93 -5.88
N ALA A 40 4.07 -3.17 -6.31
CA ALA A 40 3.72 -4.30 -5.47
C ALA A 40 4.84 -5.31 -5.58
N VAL A 41 5.18 -5.92 -4.45
CA VAL A 41 6.27 -6.88 -4.40
C VAL A 41 5.73 -8.20 -3.88
N ARG A 42 6.14 -9.29 -4.51
CA ARG A 42 5.72 -10.61 -4.06
C ARG A 42 6.84 -11.25 -3.29
N ILE A 43 6.59 -11.58 -2.05
CA ILE A 43 7.59 -12.18 -1.19
C ILE A 43 6.95 -13.38 -0.48
N GLY A 44 7.52 -14.54 -0.69
CA GLY A 44 7.02 -15.74 -0.03
C GLY A 44 5.57 -16.03 -0.28
N GLY A 45 5.10 -15.74 -1.49
CA GLY A 45 3.72 -15.99 -1.86
C GLY A 45 2.76 -14.90 -1.43
N ARG A 46 3.26 -13.86 -0.78
CA ARG A 46 2.41 -12.74 -0.36
C ARG A 46 2.72 -11.51 -1.19
N THR A 47 1.67 -10.77 -1.48
CA THR A 47 1.84 -9.49 -2.17
C THR A 47 1.86 -8.39 -1.13
N VAL A 48 2.90 -7.58 -1.15
CA VAL A 48 3.01 -6.45 -0.23
C VAL A 48 3.22 -5.17 -1.01
N ILE A 49 2.72 -4.07 -0.44
CA ILE A 49 2.83 -2.75 -1.04
C ILE A 49 3.79 -1.94 -0.19
N PRO A 50 4.94 -1.53 -0.71
CA PRO A 50 5.84 -0.69 0.07
C PRO A 50 5.13 0.58 0.48
N ALA A 51 5.33 0.99 1.73
CA ALA A 51 4.65 2.18 2.25
C ALA A 51 4.97 3.42 1.43
N ALA A 52 6.22 3.56 1.01
CA ALA A 52 6.61 4.71 0.21
C ALA A 52 5.86 4.74 -1.11
N SER A 53 5.64 3.59 -1.70
CA SER A 53 4.93 3.50 -2.97
C SER A 53 3.47 3.91 -2.80
N LEU A 54 2.84 3.50 -1.71
CA LEU A 54 1.46 3.87 -1.45
C LEU A 54 1.36 5.38 -1.21
N ARG A 55 2.27 5.93 -0.46
CA ARG A 55 2.29 7.38 -0.23
C ARG A 55 2.49 8.15 -1.52
N ALA A 56 3.38 7.66 -2.36
CA ALA A 56 3.64 8.31 -3.63
C ALA A 56 2.43 8.28 -4.55
N LEU A 57 1.70 7.19 -4.54
CA LEU A 57 0.48 7.09 -5.33
C LEU A 57 -0.52 8.15 -4.92
N ILE A 58 -0.73 8.27 -3.62
CA ILE A 58 -1.71 9.21 -3.11
C ILE A 58 -1.27 10.65 -3.36
N ALA A 59 -0.01 10.93 -3.14
CA ALA A 59 0.51 12.28 -3.39
C ALA A 59 0.47 12.62 -4.87
N GLY A 60 0.74 11.65 -5.72
CA GLY A 60 0.76 11.88 -7.15
C GLY A 60 -0.62 12.07 -7.74
N GLU A 61 -1.64 11.54 -7.09
CA GLU A 61 -3.00 11.67 -7.56
C GLU A 61 -3.65 12.96 -7.09
N ALA A 62 -3.07 13.57 -6.09
CA ALA A 62 -3.60 14.82 -5.63
C ALA A 62 -3.35 15.92 -6.64
#